data_e853ed79090f78fc24cfc787d837f18d
#
_entry.id   e853ed79090f78fc24cfc787d837f18d
#
_cell.length_a   1.000
_cell.length_b   1.000
_cell.length_c   1.000
_cell.angle_alpha   90.00
_cell.angle_beta   90.00
_cell.angle_gamma   90.00
#
_symmetry.space_group_name_H-M   'P 1'
#
loop_
_entity.id
_entity.type
_entity.pdbx_description
1 polymer ?
#
loop_
_entity_poly.entity_id
_entity_poly.type
_entity_poly.pdbx_seq_one_letter_code
_entity_poly.pdbx_strand_id
1 'polypeptide(L)'
;IAVQLEYFYTKEEIVNMYLNKFDFLFEAVGLQSAATIYFGKTPKELTVEEAAVLVGMCKNPRLYNPILYPDRSLERRNVVLDQMYKAGYLSLAERDSLQALPIETHFTRISHEAGIAPYFREHIRQMMTAREPDRKNYRGWQRQQFVDDSIAWATNPLYGWCRKNRKADGSPYNLYTDGLKIYTTIDTRMQAYAEAAVAEHLGGHLQPRFEEEKRNSPYGPFTEDLTPDEVEAIMNRAKEQSERYRVLKANDATDEEIDLSFSTPVPMRLFSWKGPLDTTMTPMDSIRYCKTLLRTGMMSVDTRSGHVKAYVGGIDYRNFKFDMVSDSRRQVGSTIKPYLYTLAMEEGYSPCDLAPNVQPNIFDRATGEVWSPRNSTNERTGE
;
A
#
# COMPACT_ATOMS: atom_id res chain seq x y z
N ILE A 1 -22.83 17.69 29.65
CA ILE A 1 -21.53 17.71 28.94
C ILE A 1 -21.14 19.16 28.62
N ALA A 2 -21.99 19.98 27.93
CA ALA A 2 -21.64 21.34 27.53
C ALA A 2 -21.24 22.25 28.74
N VAL A 3 -22.05 22.23 29.80
CA VAL A 3 -21.77 22.97 31.04
C VAL A 3 -20.45 22.54 31.69
N GLN A 4 -20.14 21.24 31.66
CA GLN A 4 -18.87 20.73 32.20
C GLN A 4 -17.67 21.16 31.34
N LEU A 5 -17.82 21.21 30.01
CA LEU A 5 -16.75 21.71 29.14
C LEU A 5 -16.48 23.18 29.37
N GLU A 6 -17.52 24.02 29.45
CA GLU A 6 -17.36 25.46 29.72
C GLU A 6 -16.82 25.78 31.13
N TYR A 7 -16.96 24.83 32.07
CA TYR A 7 -16.39 24.98 33.42
C TYR A 7 -14.86 24.73 33.43
N PHE A 8 -14.37 23.82 32.62
CA PHE A 8 -12.95 23.41 32.61
C PHE A 8 -12.13 24.03 31.49
N TYR A 9 -12.77 24.50 30.41
CA TYR A 9 -12.11 24.94 29.17
C TYR A 9 -12.67 26.27 28.70
N THR A 10 -11.85 27.11 28.09
CA THR A 10 -12.27 28.31 27.39
C THR A 10 -13.06 27.96 26.13
N LYS A 11 -13.85 28.87 25.61
CA LYS A 11 -14.59 28.68 24.35
C LYS A 11 -13.66 28.39 23.18
N GLU A 12 -12.50 29.03 23.14
CA GLU A 12 -11.47 28.80 22.11
C GLU A 12 -10.90 27.41 22.18
N GLU A 13 -10.60 26.89 23.37
CA GLU A 13 -10.14 25.52 23.56
C GLU A 13 -11.21 24.50 23.16
N ILE A 14 -12.47 24.74 23.48
CA ILE A 14 -13.60 23.88 23.11
C ILE A 14 -13.74 23.83 21.59
N VAL A 15 -13.70 24.97 20.89
CA VAL A 15 -13.78 25.05 19.43
C VAL A 15 -12.57 24.34 18.79
N ASN A 16 -11.37 24.55 19.34
CA ASN A 16 -10.15 23.90 18.88
C ASN A 16 -10.24 22.35 19.02
N MET A 17 -10.68 21.86 20.19
CA MET A 17 -10.91 20.44 20.41
C MET A 17 -11.94 19.87 19.42
N TYR A 18 -13.03 20.58 19.18
CA TYR A 18 -14.07 20.18 18.23
C TYR A 18 -13.53 20.09 16.81
N LEU A 19 -12.89 21.15 16.31
CA LEU A 19 -12.36 21.19 14.95
C LEU A 19 -11.24 20.19 14.72
N ASN A 20 -10.44 19.85 15.73
CA ASN A 20 -9.38 18.85 15.63
C ASN A 20 -9.90 17.39 15.65
N LYS A 21 -11.15 17.18 16.08
CA LYS A 21 -11.79 15.85 16.11
C LYS A 21 -12.80 15.65 14.98
N PHE A 22 -13.23 16.73 14.32
CA PHE A 22 -14.25 16.67 13.29
C PHE A 22 -13.73 15.98 12.03
N ASP A 23 -14.52 15.05 11.48
CA ASP A 23 -14.22 14.35 10.24
C ASP A 23 -14.84 15.09 9.04
N PHE A 24 -13.97 15.70 8.24
CA PHE A 24 -14.32 16.41 7.01
C PHE A 24 -14.43 15.48 5.78
N LEU A 25 -14.47 14.17 5.96
CA LEU A 25 -14.40 13.13 4.94
C LEU A 25 -13.03 13.03 4.23
N PHE A 26 -12.90 12.00 3.35
CA PHE A 26 -11.67 11.74 2.61
C PHE A 26 -10.41 11.64 3.49
N GLU A 27 -10.57 11.05 4.69
CA GLU A 27 -9.50 10.93 5.71
C GLU A 27 -9.02 12.27 6.30
N ALA A 28 -9.78 13.35 6.03
CA ALA A 28 -9.52 14.68 6.58
C ALA A 28 -10.07 14.83 8.02
N VAL A 29 -9.46 14.12 8.98
CA VAL A 29 -9.79 14.28 10.39
C VAL A 29 -9.01 15.45 10.97
N GLY A 30 -9.75 16.44 11.47
CA GLY A 30 -9.21 17.70 12.01
C GLY A 30 -8.96 18.76 10.94
N LEU A 31 -8.97 20.02 11.42
CA LEU A 31 -8.87 21.20 10.56
C LEU A 31 -7.55 21.26 9.77
N GLN A 32 -6.44 20.81 10.37
CA GLN A 32 -5.13 20.77 9.71
C GLN A 32 -5.18 19.87 8.47
N SER A 33 -5.72 18.67 8.63
CA SER A 33 -5.85 17.70 7.52
C SER A 33 -6.83 18.21 6.47
N ALA A 34 -7.95 18.81 6.89
CA ALA A 34 -8.94 19.37 5.97
C ALA A 34 -8.37 20.51 5.12
N ALA A 35 -7.66 21.46 5.73
CA ALA A 35 -7.01 22.55 5.01
C ALA A 35 -6.00 22.03 3.96
N THR A 36 -5.20 21.04 4.34
CA THR A 36 -4.22 20.44 3.43
C THR A 36 -4.91 19.66 2.29
N ILE A 37 -5.92 18.85 2.59
CA ILE A 37 -6.59 17.98 1.60
C ILE A 37 -7.44 18.78 0.62
N TYR A 38 -8.21 19.76 1.09
CA TYR A 38 -9.14 20.51 0.23
C TYR A 38 -8.48 21.69 -0.48
N PHE A 39 -7.50 22.34 0.15
CA PHE A 39 -6.92 23.62 -0.33
C PHE A 39 -5.39 23.58 -0.52
N GLY A 40 -4.71 22.51 -0.10
CA GLY A 40 -3.23 22.42 -0.19
C GLY A 40 -2.50 23.38 0.76
N LYS A 41 -3.18 23.88 1.79
CA LYS A 41 -2.73 24.95 2.71
C LYS A 41 -2.71 24.47 4.16
N THR A 42 -1.97 25.18 4.99
CA THR A 42 -2.12 25.09 6.46
C THR A 42 -3.34 25.91 6.91
N PRO A 43 -3.93 25.68 8.11
CA PRO A 43 -5.04 26.48 8.61
C PRO A 43 -4.76 27.97 8.69
N LYS A 44 -3.51 28.38 8.89
CA LYS A 44 -3.10 29.78 8.94
C LYS A 44 -3.05 30.48 7.58
N GLU A 45 -2.91 29.70 6.52
CA GLU A 45 -2.85 30.18 5.13
C GLU A 45 -4.21 30.20 4.43
N LEU A 46 -5.24 29.65 5.09
CA LEU A 46 -6.60 29.68 4.54
C LEU A 46 -7.09 31.11 4.42
N THR A 47 -7.71 31.42 3.30
CA THR A 47 -8.46 32.64 3.12
C THR A 47 -9.80 32.57 3.87
N VAL A 48 -10.47 33.70 4.02
CA VAL A 48 -11.74 33.77 4.77
C VAL A 48 -12.82 32.91 4.12
N GLU A 49 -12.92 32.93 2.78
CA GLU A 49 -13.89 32.12 2.02
C GLU A 49 -13.57 30.63 2.08
N GLU A 50 -12.30 30.23 2.08
CA GLU A 50 -11.88 28.83 2.25
C GLU A 50 -12.19 28.31 3.66
N ALA A 51 -11.90 29.13 4.68
CA ALA A 51 -12.25 28.78 6.05
C ALA A 51 -13.78 28.68 6.24
N ALA A 52 -14.56 29.57 5.59
CA ALA A 52 -16.01 29.52 5.60
C ALA A 52 -16.58 28.24 4.94
N VAL A 53 -15.91 27.66 3.93
CA VAL A 53 -16.27 26.36 3.35
C VAL A 53 -16.12 25.27 4.43
N LEU A 54 -14.99 25.18 5.10
CA LEU A 54 -14.74 24.15 6.12
C LEU A 54 -15.71 24.29 7.30
N VAL A 55 -15.95 25.50 7.77
CA VAL A 55 -16.98 25.76 8.80
C VAL A 55 -18.38 25.35 8.30
N GLY A 56 -18.69 25.62 7.05
CA GLY A 56 -19.94 25.18 6.41
C GLY A 56 -20.12 23.68 6.44
N MET A 57 -19.03 22.91 6.20
CA MET A 57 -19.02 21.46 6.27
C MET A 57 -19.31 20.91 7.67
N CYS A 58 -19.04 21.66 8.74
CA CYS A 58 -19.33 21.22 10.11
C CYS A 58 -20.81 20.93 10.36
N LYS A 59 -21.74 21.46 9.55
CA LYS A 59 -23.17 21.12 9.62
C LYS A 59 -23.46 19.72 9.08
N ASN A 60 -22.88 19.36 7.95
CA ASN A 60 -22.94 18.02 7.35
C ASN A 60 -21.80 17.88 6.32
N PRO A 61 -20.73 17.16 6.65
CA PRO A 61 -19.51 17.12 5.83
C PRO A 61 -19.72 16.45 4.47
N ARG A 62 -20.74 15.59 4.32
CA ARG A 62 -21.07 14.96 3.04
C ARG A 62 -21.92 15.90 2.17
N LEU A 63 -22.98 16.48 2.73
CA LEU A 63 -23.94 17.28 1.99
C LEU A 63 -23.35 18.61 1.47
N TYR A 64 -22.44 19.20 2.26
CA TYR A 64 -21.78 20.46 1.96
C TYR A 64 -20.31 20.31 1.55
N ASN A 65 -19.98 19.13 1.01
CA ASN A 65 -18.63 18.84 0.52
C ASN A 65 -18.37 19.55 -0.82
N PRO A 66 -17.32 20.36 -0.96
CA PRO A 66 -17.05 21.11 -2.19
C PRO A 66 -16.68 20.24 -3.38
N ILE A 67 -16.22 18.99 -3.16
CA ILE A 67 -15.89 18.04 -4.21
C ILE A 67 -17.11 17.22 -4.66
N LEU A 68 -17.97 16.83 -3.70
CA LEU A 68 -19.15 16.01 -4.01
C LEU A 68 -20.34 16.84 -4.50
N TYR A 69 -20.55 18.02 -3.92
CA TYR A 69 -21.70 18.89 -4.17
C TYR A 69 -21.27 20.38 -4.15
N PRO A 70 -20.56 20.85 -5.20
CA PRO A 70 -20.00 22.21 -5.24
C PRO A 70 -21.04 23.30 -5.01
N ASP A 71 -22.21 23.21 -5.65
CA ASP A 71 -23.25 24.21 -5.55
C ASP A 71 -23.81 24.35 -4.11
N ARG A 72 -24.07 23.22 -3.46
CA ARG A 72 -24.54 23.20 -2.06
C ARG A 72 -23.47 23.70 -1.11
N SER A 73 -22.23 23.41 -1.39
CA SER A 73 -21.09 23.91 -0.63
C SER A 73 -20.98 25.44 -0.75
N LEU A 74 -21.16 25.97 -1.98
CA LEU A 74 -21.17 27.42 -2.25
C LEU A 74 -22.29 28.13 -1.48
N GLU A 75 -23.51 27.62 -1.56
CA GLU A 75 -24.66 28.15 -0.81
C GLU A 75 -24.37 28.14 0.70
N ARG A 76 -23.82 27.05 1.21
CA ARG A 76 -23.53 26.91 2.64
C ARG A 76 -22.40 27.83 3.09
N ARG A 77 -21.33 28.00 2.28
CA ARG A 77 -20.27 28.99 2.52
C ARG A 77 -20.87 30.40 2.65
N ASN A 78 -21.76 30.78 1.74
CA ASN A 78 -22.38 32.09 1.73
C ASN A 78 -23.22 32.33 2.97
N VAL A 79 -23.90 31.30 3.52
CA VAL A 79 -24.57 31.40 4.84
C VAL A 79 -23.58 31.69 5.95
N VAL A 80 -22.37 31.04 5.92
CA VAL A 80 -21.33 31.31 6.94
C VAL A 80 -20.84 32.76 6.86
N LEU A 81 -20.56 33.27 5.64
CA LEU A 81 -20.15 34.64 5.40
C LEU A 81 -21.21 35.66 5.86
N ASP A 82 -22.50 35.35 5.64
CA ASP A 82 -23.62 36.18 6.16
C ASP A 82 -23.63 36.22 7.70
N GLN A 83 -23.35 35.11 8.38
CA GLN A 83 -23.26 35.09 9.83
C GLN A 83 -22.05 35.89 10.33
N MET A 84 -20.91 35.84 9.62
CA MET A 84 -19.74 36.65 9.95
C MET A 84 -20.04 38.16 9.81
N TYR A 85 -20.75 38.55 8.76
CA TYR A 85 -21.23 39.94 8.61
C TYR A 85 -22.15 40.33 9.76
N LYS A 86 -23.18 39.56 10.08
CA LYS A 86 -24.12 39.81 11.19
C LYS A 86 -23.44 39.90 12.54
N ALA A 87 -22.34 39.14 12.73
CA ALA A 87 -21.54 39.19 13.96
C ALA A 87 -20.50 40.32 13.98
N GLY A 88 -20.41 41.14 12.92
CA GLY A 88 -19.50 42.29 12.86
C GLY A 88 -18.06 41.95 12.47
N TYR A 89 -17.79 40.73 12.03
CA TYR A 89 -16.44 40.30 11.56
C TYR A 89 -16.14 40.70 10.11
N LEU A 90 -17.17 41.00 9.32
CA LEU A 90 -17.05 41.45 7.94
C LEU A 90 -17.92 42.69 7.73
N SER A 91 -17.49 43.62 6.91
CA SER A 91 -18.34 44.66 6.34
C SER A 91 -19.25 44.09 5.25
N LEU A 92 -20.30 44.86 4.88
CA LEU A 92 -21.20 44.47 3.79
C LEU A 92 -20.47 44.28 2.47
N ALA A 93 -19.54 45.18 2.14
CA ALA A 93 -18.76 45.14 0.91
C ALA A 93 -17.83 43.92 0.86
N GLU A 94 -17.18 43.58 1.98
CA GLU A 94 -16.32 42.40 2.07
C GLU A 94 -17.14 41.11 1.90
N ARG A 95 -18.30 41.02 2.61
CA ARG A 95 -19.20 39.85 2.43
C ARG A 95 -19.61 39.67 0.98
N ASP A 96 -20.07 40.74 0.31
CA ASP A 96 -20.54 40.65 -1.08
C ASP A 96 -19.42 40.29 -2.03
N SER A 97 -18.24 40.81 -1.84
CA SER A 97 -17.05 40.47 -2.60
C SER A 97 -16.68 38.97 -2.44
N LEU A 98 -16.64 38.48 -1.17
CA LEU A 98 -16.29 37.09 -0.89
C LEU A 98 -17.35 36.10 -1.38
N GLN A 99 -18.66 36.48 -1.34
CA GLN A 99 -19.73 35.65 -1.85
C GLN A 99 -19.71 35.50 -3.39
N ALA A 100 -19.18 36.49 -4.09
CA ALA A 100 -19.04 36.47 -5.55
C ALA A 100 -17.93 35.55 -6.05
N LEU A 101 -16.96 35.19 -5.17
CA LEU A 101 -15.86 34.30 -5.54
C LEU A 101 -16.35 32.85 -5.74
N PRO A 102 -15.83 32.12 -6.74
CA PRO A 102 -16.06 30.68 -6.84
C PRO A 102 -15.35 29.95 -5.67
N ILE A 103 -15.71 28.68 -5.46
CA ILE A 103 -14.91 27.82 -4.59
C ILE A 103 -13.82 27.20 -5.44
N GLU A 104 -12.58 27.58 -5.21
CA GLU A 104 -11.41 26.98 -5.81
C GLU A 104 -10.82 25.97 -4.84
N THR A 105 -10.68 24.72 -5.26
CA THR A 105 -10.10 23.66 -4.44
C THR A 105 -8.83 23.13 -5.10
N HIS A 106 -7.80 22.91 -4.28
CA HIS A 106 -6.61 22.14 -4.65
C HIS A 106 -6.68 20.74 -4.04
N PHE A 107 -7.78 20.05 -4.32
CA PHE A 107 -8.09 18.76 -3.70
C PHE A 107 -7.03 17.73 -3.98
N THR A 108 -6.32 17.34 -2.94
CA THR A 108 -5.35 16.26 -2.99
C THR A 108 -5.73 15.24 -1.93
N ARG A 109 -6.28 14.12 -2.35
CA ARG A 109 -6.55 13.02 -1.43
C ARG A 109 -5.22 12.51 -0.89
N ILE A 110 -4.92 12.82 0.37
CA ILE A 110 -3.79 12.21 1.07
C ILE A 110 -4.23 10.80 1.43
N SER A 111 -4.12 9.91 0.47
CA SER A 111 -4.28 8.48 0.71
C SER A 111 -3.06 7.99 1.50
N HIS A 112 -3.28 7.02 2.39
CA HIS A 112 -2.19 6.25 3.00
C HIS A 112 -1.26 5.60 1.94
N GLU A 113 -1.69 5.60 0.68
CA GLU A 113 -0.93 5.13 -0.49
C GLU A 113 0.09 6.16 -1.00
N ALA A 114 -0.11 7.46 -0.70
CA ALA A 114 0.80 8.53 -1.10
C ALA A 114 1.92 8.76 -0.07
N GLY A 115 3.08 9.25 -0.52
CA GLY A 115 4.23 9.57 0.32
C GLY A 115 5.33 8.50 0.29
N ILE A 116 6.37 8.72 1.09
CA ILE A 116 7.61 7.92 1.09
C ILE A 116 7.35 6.51 1.63
N ALA A 117 7.97 5.50 1.03
CA ALA A 117 7.98 4.10 1.44
C ALA A 117 6.57 3.51 1.73
N PRO A 118 5.61 3.54 0.79
CA PRO A 118 4.22 3.15 1.05
C PRO A 118 4.09 1.67 1.46
N TYR A 119 4.85 0.77 0.89
CA TYR A 119 4.89 -0.65 1.28
C TYR A 119 5.37 -0.83 2.72
N PHE A 120 6.44 -0.14 3.10
CA PHE A 120 6.95 -0.20 4.47
C PHE A 120 5.94 0.34 5.48
N ARG A 121 5.27 1.45 5.16
CA ARG A 121 4.21 1.99 6.02
C ARG A 121 3.04 1.02 6.17
N GLU A 122 2.66 0.35 5.10
CA GLU A 122 1.62 -0.67 5.15
C GLU A 122 2.06 -1.89 5.99
N HIS A 123 3.31 -2.33 5.84
CA HIS A 123 3.88 -3.38 6.68
C HIS A 123 3.83 -3.01 8.17
N ILE A 124 4.25 -1.79 8.52
CA ILE A 124 4.13 -1.27 9.90
C ILE A 124 2.67 -1.23 10.36
N ARG A 125 1.76 -0.76 9.52
CA ARG A 125 0.33 -0.70 9.84
C ARG A 125 -0.23 -2.09 10.15
N GLN A 126 0.04 -3.06 9.30
CA GLN A 126 -0.42 -4.44 9.48
C GLN A 126 0.13 -5.02 10.78
N MET A 127 1.43 -4.86 11.03
CA MET A 127 2.09 -5.33 12.25
C MET A 127 1.47 -4.69 13.50
N MET A 128 1.33 -3.36 13.55
CA MET A 128 0.83 -2.66 14.73
C MET A 128 -0.66 -2.88 14.99
N THR A 129 -1.46 -3.14 13.94
CA THR A 129 -2.91 -3.39 14.07
C THR A 129 -3.28 -4.86 14.12
N ALA A 130 -2.31 -5.76 14.04
CA ALA A 130 -2.52 -7.20 14.07
C ALA A 130 -3.40 -7.62 15.25
N ARG A 131 -4.19 -8.67 15.03
CA ARG A 131 -5.01 -9.29 16.07
C ARG A 131 -4.26 -10.45 16.69
N GLU A 132 -4.66 -10.80 17.90
CA GLU A 132 -4.21 -12.05 18.51
C GLU A 132 -4.55 -13.21 17.59
N PRO A 133 -3.58 -14.07 17.25
CA PRO A 133 -3.81 -15.17 16.35
C PRO A 133 -4.78 -16.19 16.96
N ASP A 134 -5.88 -16.47 16.25
CA ASP A 134 -6.81 -17.56 16.58
C ASP A 134 -6.76 -18.58 15.44
N ARG A 135 -6.48 -19.85 15.78
CA ARG A 135 -6.37 -20.95 14.81
C ARG A 135 -7.56 -21.07 13.87
N LYS A 136 -8.75 -20.68 14.33
CA LYS A 136 -10.00 -20.69 13.55
C LYS A 136 -9.98 -19.76 12.33
N ASN A 137 -9.15 -18.70 12.38
CA ASN A 137 -9.03 -17.72 11.31
C ASN A 137 -8.05 -18.15 10.22
N TYR A 138 -7.35 -19.30 10.40
CA TYR A 138 -6.35 -19.78 9.46
C TYR A 138 -6.82 -21.09 8.79
N ARG A 139 -6.69 -21.16 7.47
CA ARG A 139 -6.97 -22.36 6.70
C ARG A 139 -5.91 -23.44 6.96
N GLY A 140 -6.19 -24.69 6.59
CA GLY A 140 -5.30 -25.82 6.83
C GLY A 140 -3.87 -25.61 6.30
N TRP A 141 -3.75 -25.03 5.10
CA TRP A 141 -2.46 -24.73 4.47
C TRP A 141 -1.71 -23.52 5.11
N GLN A 142 -2.37 -22.71 5.93
CA GLN A 142 -1.77 -21.57 6.64
C GLN A 142 -1.22 -21.94 8.03
N ARG A 143 -0.96 -23.21 8.29
CA ARG A 143 -0.45 -23.67 9.59
C ARG A 143 0.85 -22.96 9.99
N GLN A 144 1.80 -22.82 9.06
CA GLN A 144 3.06 -22.15 9.33
C GLN A 144 2.84 -20.67 9.63
N GLN A 145 2.00 -19.99 8.86
CA GLN A 145 1.64 -18.60 9.11
C GLN A 145 1.04 -18.40 10.51
N PHE A 146 0.16 -19.29 10.95
CA PHE A 146 -0.38 -19.23 12.31
C PHE A 146 0.71 -19.34 13.38
N VAL A 147 1.70 -20.22 13.18
CA VAL A 147 2.83 -20.36 14.10
C VAL A 147 3.66 -19.09 14.12
N ASP A 148 4.02 -18.55 12.96
CA ASP A 148 4.83 -17.35 12.82
C ASP A 148 4.14 -16.13 13.44
N ASP A 149 2.85 -15.94 13.18
CA ASP A 149 2.03 -14.89 13.76
C ASP A 149 1.91 -15.03 15.30
N SER A 150 1.81 -16.27 15.80
CA SER A 150 1.75 -16.54 17.24
C SER A 150 3.07 -16.21 17.94
N ILE A 151 4.19 -16.56 17.32
CA ILE A 151 5.52 -16.19 17.80
C ILE A 151 5.68 -14.66 17.77
N ALA A 152 5.31 -14.01 16.67
CA ALA A 152 5.38 -12.57 16.54
C ALA A 152 4.51 -11.86 17.59
N TRP A 153 3.29 -12.38 17.83
CA TRP A 153 2.41 -11.87 18.89
C TRP A 153 3.06 -11.98 20.28
N ALA A 154 3.70 -13.09 20.58
CA ALA A 154 4.31 -13.33 21.89
C ALA A 154 5.61 -12.55 22.10
N THR A 155 6.44 -12.41 21.06
CA THR A 155 7.81 -11.93 21.18
C THR A 155 8.06 -10.52 20.64
N ASN A 156 7.30 -10.07 19.65
CA ASN A 156 7.47 -8.75 19.06
C ASN A 156 6.56 -7.72 19.75
N PRO A 157 7.09 -6.73 20.47
CA PRO A 157 6.28 -5.74 21.17
C PRO A 157 5.48 -4.83 20.24
N LEU A 158 5.87 -4.68 18.96
CA LEU A 158 5.14 -3.90 17.97
C LEU A 158 4.00 -4.68 17.33
N TYR A 159 4.06 -6.01 17.33
CA TYR A 159 3.00 -6.84 16.73
C TYR A 159 1.73 -6.78 17.58
N GLY A 160 0.67 -6.18 17.02
CA GLY A 160 -0.58 -5.92 17.71
C GLY A 160 -0.52 -4.78 18.74
N TRP A 161 0.46 -3.88 18.64
CA TRP A 161 0.68 -2.80 19.59
C TRP A 161 -0.59 -1.99 19.86
N CYS A 162 -1.34 -1.61 18.83
CA CYS A 162 -2.58 -0.83 18.94
C CYS A 162 -3.67 -1.54 19.75
N ARG A 163 -3.60 -2.87 19.86
CA ARG A 163 -4.58 -3.69 20.60
C ARG A 163 -4.11 -4.08 21.98
N LYS A 164 -2.81 -4.33 22.12
CA LYS A 164 -2.18 -4.64 23.40
C LYS A 164 -2.15 -3.44 24.34
N ASN A 165 -1.98 -2.24 23.79
CA ASN A 165 -1.97 -1.00 24.54
C ASN A 165 -3.36 -0.36 24.51
N ARG A 166 -3.72 0.27 25.61
CA ARG A 166 -5.02 0.91 25.80
C ARG A 166 -4.84 2.38 26.17
N LYS A 167 -5.76 3.21 25.70
CA LYS A 167 -5.88 4.61 26.12
C LYS A 167 -6.44 4.69 27.55
N ALA A 168 -6.40 5.85 28.16
CA ALA A 168 -6.92 6.08 29.51
C ALA A 168 -8.42 5.73 29.67
N ASP A 169 -9.18 5.81 28.56
CA ASP A 169 -10.60 5.44 28.50
C ASP A 169 -10.83 3.93 28.26
N GLY A 170 -9.76 3.11 28.21
CA GLY A 170 -9.82 1.69 27.96
C GLY A 170 -9.94 1.31 26.47
N SER A 171 -10.12 2.25 25.56
CA SER A 171 -10.22 1.98 24.11
C SER A 171 -8.85 1.64 23.50
N PRO A 172 -8.79 0.84 22.40
CA PRO A 172 -7.57 0.58 21.68
C PRO A 172 -7.10 1.84 20.93
N TYR A 173 -5.80 1.91 20.65
CA TYR A 173 -5.25 2.97 19.80
C TYR A 173 -5.66 2.79 18.34
N ASN A 174 -5.91 3.93 17.67
CA ASN A 174 -6.14 4.02 16.23
C ASN A 174 -4.98 4.77 15.57
N LEU A 175 -4.28 4.12 14.62
CA LEU A 175 -3.12 4.70 13.94
C LEU A 175 -3.43 6.00 13.18
N TYR A 176 -4.67 6.18 12.73
CA TYR A 176 -5.06 7.31 11.89
C TYR A 176 -5.61 8.49 12.67
N THR A 177 -6.20 8.24 13.85
CA THR A 177 -6.97 9.29 14.56
C THR A 177 -6.36 9.70 15.90
N ASP A 178 -5.44 8.92 16.47
CA ASP A 178 -4.92 9.18 17.82
C ASP A 178 -3.58 9.95 17.83
N GLY A 179 -3.14 10.47 16.66
CA GLY A 179 -1.97 11.33 16.56
C GLY A 179 -0.64 10.67 16.94
N LEU A 180 -0.54 9.35 16.75
CA LEU A 180 0.67 8.60 17.05
C LEU A 180 1.85 9.04 16.19
N LYS A 181 3.02 9.22 16.82
CA LYS A 181 4.28 9.47 16.13
C LYS A 181 5.08 8.18 16.07
N ILE A 182 5.29 7.66 14.86
CA ILE A 182 6.03 6.42 14.62
C ILE A 182 7.39 6.78 14.05
N TYR A 183 8.43 6.56 14.85
CA TYR A 183 9.81 6.77 14.43
C TYR A 183 10.33 5.48 13.81
N THR A 184 10.92 5.60 12.62
CA THR A 184 11.47 4.47 11.86
C THR A 184 12.94 4.68 11.55
N THR A 185 13.60 3.64 11.06
CA THR A 185 15.01 3.66 10.68
C THR A 185 15.24 4.02 9.21
N ILE A 186 14.16 4.25 8.45
CA ILE A 186 14.23 4.62 7.04
C ILE A 186 14.98 5.95 6.87
N ASP A 187 15.99 5.96 6.02
CA ASP A 187 16.65 7.18 5.53
C ASP A 187 15.91 7.64 4.27
N THR A 188 15.34 8.84 4.31
CA THR A 188 14.50 9.37 3.22
C THR A 188 15.26 9.55 1.90
N ARG A 189 16.56 9.84 1.96
CA ARG A 189 17.41 9.97 0.76
C ARG A 189 17.72 8.61 0.16
N MET A 190 18.07 7.63 0.99
CA MET A 190 18.31 6.26 0.53
C MET A 190 17.02 5.66 -0.05
N GLN A 191 15.87 5.93 0.56
CA GLN A 191 14.57 5.51 0.05
C GLN A 191 14.30 6.12 -1.34
N ALA A 192 14.52 7.43 -1.50
CA ALA A 192 14.32 8.10 -2.78
C ALA A 192 15.26 7.54 -3.87
N TYR A 193 16.52 7.26 -3.53
CA TYR A 193 17.46 6.64 -4.46
C TYR A 193 17.03 5.21 -4.84
N ALA A 194 16.53 4.44 -3.89
CA ALA A 194 16.04 3.08 -4.16
C ALA A 194 14.82 3.09 -5.10
N GLU A 195 13.86 3.98 -4.84
CA GLU A 195 12.68 4.13 -5.70
C GLU A 195 13.07 4.62 -7.12
N ALA A 196 13.99 5.58 -7.22
CA ALA A 196 14.51 6.06 -8.50
C ALA A 196 15.27 4.97 -9.26
N ALA A 197 16.12 4.18 -8.58
CA ALA A 197 16.84 3.08 -9.19
C ALA A 197 15.92 1.98 -9.73
N VAL A 198 14.82 1.68 -9.02
CA VAL A 198 13.79 0.77 -9.51
C VAL A 198 13.12 1.32 -10.77
N ALA A 199 12.73 2.59 -10.77
CA ALA A 199 12.10 3.21 -11.94
C ALA A 199 13.03 3.23 -13.15
N GLU A 200 14.30 3.62 -12.95
CA GLU A 200 15.30 3.71 -14.02
C GLU A 200 15.67 2.32 -14.56
N HIS A 201 16.05 1.41 -13.68
CA HIS A 201 16.56 0.12 -14.13
C HIS A 201 15.45 -0.82 -14.60
N LEU A 202 14.39 -0.97 -13.79
CA LEU A 202 13.30 -1.86 -14.17
C LEU A 202 12.44 -1.26 -15.28
N GLY A 203 11.98 -0.01 -15.10
CA GLY A 203 11.12 0.67 -16.06
C GLY A 203 11.86 1.11 -17.34
N GLY A 204 13.08 1.64 -17.21
CA GLY A 204 13.86 2.17 -18.32
C GLY A 204 14.65 1.13 -19.12
N HIS A 205 15.07 0.03 -18.49
CA HIS A 205 15.92 -0.98 -19.16
C HIS A 205 15.28 -2.35 -19.29
N LEU A 206 14.86 -2.95 -18.18
CA LEU A 206 14.43 -4.35 -18.22
C LEU A 206 13.05 -4.53 -18.83
N GLN A 207 12.10 -3.66 -18.51
CA GLN A 207 10.74 -3.75 -19.05
C GLN A 207 10.71 -3.62 -20.58
N PRO A 208 11.37 -2.63 -21.22
CA PRO A 208 11.40 -2.56 -22.68
C PRO A 208 12.04 -3.79 -23.34
N ARG A 209 13.11 -4.34 -22.76
CA ARG A 209 13.75 -5.55 -23.29
C ARG A 209 12.85 -6.79 -23.16
N PHE A 210 12.16 -6.92 -22.03
CA PHE A 210 11.19 -7.99 -21.84
C PHE A 210 10.03 -7.89 -22.84
N GLU A 211 9.52 -6.69 -23.06
CA GLU A 211 8.45 -6.44 -24.03
C GLU A 211 8.90 -6.73 -25.47
N GLU A 212 10.14 -6.38 -25.81
CA GLU A 212 10.72 -6.70 -27.11
C GLU A 212 10.89 -8.21 -27.31
N GLU A 213 11.45 -8.91 -26.32
CA GLU A 213 11.61 -10.37 -26.34
C GLU A 213 10.26 -11.08 -26.49
N LYS A 214 9.24 -10.62 -25.75
CA LYS A 214 7.91 -11.27 -25.74
C LYS A 214 6.97 -10.80 -26.86
N ARG A 215 7.34 -9.78 -27.63
CA ARG A 215 6.47 -9.17 -28.65
C ARG A 215 5.94 -10.19 -29.67
N ASN A 216 6.77 -11.12 -30.10
CA ASN A 216 6.43 -12.12 -31.11
C ASN A 216 6.23 -13.52 -30.50
N SER A 217 6.29 -13.66 -29.19
CA SER A 217 6.05 -14.93 -28.53
C SER A 217 4.53 -15.20 -28.43
N PRO A 218 4.05 -16.35 -28.93
CA PRO A 218 2.65 -16.74 -28.77
C PRO A 218 2.28 -16.99 -27.29
N TYR A 219 3.28 -17.19 -26.44
CA TYR A 219 3.10 -17.44 -25.00
C TYR A 219 3.16 -16.18 -24.15
N GLY A 220 3.56 -15.01 -24.74
CA GLY A 220 3.72 -13.78 -23.98
C GLY A 220 2.50 -13.40 -23.13
N PRO A 221 2.72 -12.97 -21.87
CA PRO A 221 4.00 -12.72 -21.19
C PRO A 221 4.64 -13.94 -20.48
N PHE A 222 4.11 -15.12 -20.70
CA PHE A 222 4.52 -16.36 -20.02
C PHE A 222 5.77 -16.98 -20.64
N THR A 223 6.38 -17.94 -19.93
CA THR A 223 7.45 -18.78 -20.47
C THR A 223 6.91 -19.85 -21.43
N GLU A 224 7.74 -20.26 -22.38
CA GLU A 224 7.43 -21.35 -23.32
C GLU A 224 7.38 -22.72 -22.65
N ASP A 225 7.90 -22.85 -21.42
CA ASP A 225 7.83 -24.07 -20.63
C ASP A 225 6.41 -24.39 -20.12
N LEU A 226 5.50 -23.40 -20.15
CA LEU A 226 4.12 -23.60 -19.72
C LEU A 226 3.24 -24.09 -20.87
N THR A 227 2.42 -25.07 -20.59
CA THR A 227 1.39 -25.51 -21.49
C THR A 227 0.25 -24.49 -21.61
N PRO A 228 -0.54 -24.51 -22.71
CA PRO A 228 -1.71 -23.62 -22.83
C PRO A 228 -2.70 -23.75 -21.66
N ASP A 229 -2.92 -24.97 -21.17
CA ASP A 229 -3.83 -25.25 -20.04
C ASP A 229 -3.32 -24.61 -18.72
N GLU A 230 -2.00 -24.65 -18.50
CA GLU A 230 -1.39 -23.99 -17.34
C GLU A 230 -1.49 -22.46 -17.42
N VAL A 231 -1.31 -21.89 -18.61
CA VAL A 231 -1.52 -20.46 -18.86
C VAL A 231 -2.98 -20.07 -18.60
N GLU A 232 -3.92 -20.85 -19.10
CA GLU A 232 -5.35 -20.64 -18.85
C GLU A 232 -5.68 -20.74 -17.35
N ALA A 233 -5.15 -21.74 -16.65
CA ALA A 233 -5.32 -21.89 -15.22
C ALA A 233 -4.77 -20.68 -14.42
N ILE A 234 -3.60 -20.13 -14.82
CA ILE A 234 -3.02 -18.91 -14.24
C ILE A 234 -3.94 -17.72 -14.46
N MET A 235 -4.48 -17.56 -15.66
CA MET A 235 -5.37 -16.44 -16.00
C MET A 235 -6.71 -16.55 -15.26
N ASN A 236 -7.30 -17.74 -15.19
CA ASN A 236 -8.55 -17.98 -14.48
C ASN A 236 -8.40 -17.73 -12.97
N ARG A 237 -7.30 -18.19 -12.37
CA ARG A 237 -6.98 -17.87 -10.97
C ARG A 237 -6.85 -16.37 -10.73
N ALA A 238 -6.22 -15.64 -11.64
CA ALA A 238 -6.09 -14.19 -11.53
C ALA A 238 -7.44 -13.47 -11.70
N LYS A 239 -8.33 -13.97 -12.57
CA LYS A 239 -9.72 -13.54 -12.72
C LYS A 239 -10.48 -13.71 -11.40
N GLU A 240 -10.45 -14.90 -10.79
CA GLU A 240 -11.12 -15.21 -9.53
C GLU A 240 -10.61 -14.40 -8.34
N GLN A 241 -9.33 -14.03 -8.34
CA GLN A 241 -8.73 -13.18 -7.31
C GLN A 241 -9.03 -11.70 -7.48
N SER A 242 -9.58 -11.28 -8.61
CA SER A 242 -9.89 -9.87 -8.89
C SER A 242 -11.07 -9.37 -8.04
N GLU A 243 -11.07 -8.08 -7.76
CA GLU A 243 -12.19 -7.44 -7.05
C GLU A 243 -13.48 -7.50 -7.87
N ARG A 244 -13.39 -7.32 -9.19
CA ARG A 244 -14.54 -7.46 -10.10
C ARG A 244 -15.25 -8.82 -9.93
N TYR A 245 -14.49 -9.92 -9.91
CA TYR A 245 -15.04 -11.25 -9.70
C TYR A 245 -15.71 -11.38 -8.32
N ARG A 246 -15.04 -10.91 -7.27
CA ARG A 246 -15.58 -10.95 -5.91
C ARG A 246 -16.88 -10.16 -5.76
N VAL A 247 -16.95 -8.97 -6.37
CA VAL A 247 -18.16 -8.13 -6.35
C VAL A 247 -19.29 -8.79 -7.12
N LEU A 248 -19.03 -9.35 -8.31
CA LEU A 248 -20.05 -10.05 -9.10
C LEU A 248 -20.60 -11.28 -8.34
N LYS A 249 -19.71 -12.09 -7.77
CA LYS A 249 -20.16 -13.25 -6.94
C LYS A 249 -20.91 -12.84 -5.68
N ALA A 250 -20.54 -11.75 -5.03
CA ALA A 250 -21.26 -11.21 -3.88
C ALA A 250 -22.66 -10.67 -4.23
N ASN A 251 -22.90 -10.35 -5.52
CA ASN A 251 -24.19 -9.94 -6.06
C ASN A 251 -24.93 -11.08 -6.78
N ASP A 252 -24.57 -12.34 -6.50
CA ASP A 252 -25.19 -13.56 -7.03
C ASP A 252 -25.20 -13.65 -8.56
N ALA A 253 -24.22 -13.04 -9.24
CA ALA A 253 -24.09 -13.13 -10.70
C ALA A 253 -23.79 -14.57 -11.14
N THR A 254 -24.40 -14.97 -12.26
CA THR A 254 -24.16 -16.29 -12.88
C THR A 254 -22.77 -16.36 -13.50
N ASP A 255 -22.29 -17.56 -13.80
CA ASP A 255 -20.99 -17.73 -14.43
C ASP A 255 -20.95 -17.12 -15.83
N GLU A 256 -22.06 -17.19 -16.57
CA GLU A 256 -22.22 -16.55 -17.90
C GLU A 256 -22.14 -15.02 -17.81
N GLU A 257 -22.77 -14.41 -16.81
CA GLU A 257 -22.70 -12.95 -16.59
C GLU A 257 -21.29 -12.51 -16.21
N ILE A 258 -20.60 -13.31 -15.41
CA ILE A 258 -19.20 -13.07 -15.04
C ILE A 258 -18.32 -13.15 -16.28
N ASP A 259 -18.45 -14.18 -17.11
CA ASP A 259 -17.66 -14.35 -18.33
C ASP A 259 -17.93 -13.24 -19.34
N LEU A 260 -19.16 -12.82 -19.51
CA LEU A 260 -19.53 -11.68 -20.33
C LEU A 260 -18.89 -10.38 -19.78
N SER A 261 -18.93 -10.17 -18.47
CA SER A 261 -18.31 -8.99 -17.83
C SER A 261 -16.79 -8.94 -18.05
N PHE A 262 -16.11 -10.09 -18.10
CA PHE A 262 -14.67 -10.16 -18.33
C PHE A 262 -14.24 -10.11 -19.79
N SER A 263 -15.16 -10.40 -20.71
CA SER A 263 -14.94 -10.34 -22.17
C SER A 263 -15.43 -9.04 -22.82
N THR A 264 -16.21 -8.23 -22.12
CA THR A 264 -16.73 -6.95 -22.65
C THR A 264 -15.71 -5.83 -22.40
N PRO A 265 -15.27 -5.09 -23.46
CA PRO A 265 -14.38 -3.95 -23.30
C PRO A 265 -15.00 -2.83 -22.45
N VAL A 266 -14.23 -2.30 -21.51
CA VAL A 266 -14.64 -1.16 -20.67
C VAL A 266 -13.51 -0.14 -20.58
N PRO A 267 -13.83 1.16 -20.44
CA PRO A 267 -12.83 2.18 -20.14
C PRO A 267 -12.18 1.90 -18.81
N MET A 268 -10.85 1.99 -18.76
CA MET A 268 -10.09 1.78 -17.54
C MET A 268 -8.78 2.57 -17.54
N ARG A 269 -8.27 2.81 -16.33
CA ARG A 269 -6.97 3.44 -16.12
C ARG A 269 -6.03 2.41 -15.55
N LEU A 270 -4.90 2.18 -16.23
CA LEU A 270 -3.88 1.21 -15.86
C LEU A 270 -2.57 1.91 -15.52
N PHE A 271 -1.71 1.22 -14.79
CA PHE A 271 -0.33 1.63 -14.57
C PHE A 271 0.48 1.45 -15.85
N SER A 272 1.32 2.45 -16.17
CA SER A 272 2.46 2.28 -17.08
C SER A 272 3.65 3.06 -16.55
N TRP A 273 4.86 2.67 -16.95
CA TRP A 273 6.09 3.38 -16.57
C TRP A 273 6.16 4.82 -17.10
N LYS A 274 5.33 5.15 -18.08
CA LYS A 274 5.22 6.51 -18.66
C LYS A 274 4.12 7.36 -18.02
N GLY A 275 3.50 6.85 -16.98
CA GLY A 275 2.36 7.47 -16.30
C GLY A 275 1.06 6.68 -16.51
N PRO A 276 -0.06 7.15 -15.95
CA PRO A 276 -1.34 6.49 -16.08
C PRO A 276 -1.74 6.30 -17.55
N LEU A 277 -2.18 5.09 -17.89
CA LEU A 277 -2.66 4.72 -19.22
C LEU A 277 -4.20 4.63 -19.21
N ASP A 278 -4.86 5.60 -19.80
CA ASP A 278 -6.30 5.55 -20.04
C ASP A 278 -6.57 4.78 -21.34
N THR A 279 -7.32 3.69 -21.25
CA THR A 279 -7.56 2.78 -22.37
C THR A 279 -8.92 2.10 -22.26
N THR A 280 -9.38 1.50 -23.37
CA THR A 280 -10.57 0.65 -23.40
C THR A 280 -10.14 -0.76 -23.82
N MET A 281 -10.28 -1.73 -22.92
CA MET A 281 -9.97 -3.13 -23.17
C MET A 281 -10.83 -4.04 -22.30
N THR A 282 -10.79 -5.34 -22.57
CA THR A 282 -11.48 -6.29 -21.70
C THR A 282 -10.80 -6.41 -20.34
N PRO A 283 -11.55 -6.67 -19.25
CA PRO A 283 -10.94 -6.95 -17.97
C PRO A 283 -9.94 -8.12 -18.01
N MET A 284 -10.17 -9.12 -18.88
CA MET A 284 -9.22 -10.23 -19.06
C MET A 284 -7.91 -9.76 -19.70
N ASP A 285 -7.98 -8.88 -20.71
CA ASP A 285 -6.77 -8.29 -21.31
C ASP A 285 -6.02 -7.41 -20.31
N SER A 286 -6.73 -6.68 -19.44
CA SER A 286 -6.09 -5.90 -18.40
C SER A 286 -5.33 -6.78 -17.38
N ILE A 287 -5.85 -7.95 -17.04
CA ILE A 287 -5.14 -8.93 -16.22
C ILE A 287 -3.88 -9.41 -16.95
N ARG A 288 -3.98 -9.74 -18.22
CA ARG A 288 -2.83 -10.14 -19.05
C ARG A 288 -1.79 -9.02 -19.13
N TYR A 289 -2.22 -7.79 -19.37
CA TYR A 289 -1.35 -6.61 -19.35
C TYR A 289 -0.62 -6.48 -18.01
N CYS A 290 -1.32 -6.59 -16.88
CA CYS A 290 -0.68 -6.56 -15.56
C CYS A 290 0.36 -7.68 -15.34
N LYS A 291 0.22 -8.82 -16.05
CA LYS A 291 1.21 -9.90 -16.04
C LYS A 291 2.46 -9.58 -16.88
N THR A 292 2.39 -8.65 -17.84
CA THR A 292 3.58 -8.21 -18.59
C THR A 292 4.49 -7.31 -17.77
N LEU A 293 3.98 -6.67 -16.71
CA LEU A 293 4.75 -5.76 -15.90
C LEU A 293 5.69 -6.51 -14.96
N LEU A 294 6.97 -6.29 -15.11
CA LEU A 294 8.00 -6.85 -14.23
C LEU A 294 7.84 -6.33 -12.81
N ARG A 295 8.11 -7.16 -11.83
CA ARG A 295 8.00 -6.85 -10.40
C ARG A 295 9.34 -6.97 -9.72
N THR A 296 9.56 -6.15 -8.70
CA THR A 296 10.77 -6.18 -7.89
C THR A 296 10.46 -5.87 -6.44
N GLY A 297 11.34 -6.35 -5.55
CA GLY A 297 11.44 -5.91 -4.17
C GLY A 297 12.89 -5.60 -3.86
N MET A 298 13.14 -4.54 -3.10
CA MET A 298 14.48 -4.12 -2.67
C MET A 298 14.42 -3.67 -1.21
N MET A 299 15.38 -4.15 -0.42
CA MET A 299 15.59 -3.69 0.95
C MET A 299 17.07 -3.41 1.19
N SER A 300 17.38 -2.26 1.78
CA SER A 300 18.73 -1.91 2.21
C SER A 300 18.80 -1.91 3.73
N VAL A 301 19.77 -2.64 4.27
CA VAL A 301 19.98 -2.83 5.71
C VAL A 301 21.38 -2.40 6.09
N ASP A 302 21.49 -1.64 7.18
CA ASP A 302 22.77 -1.32 7.79
C ASP A 302 23.32 -2.59 8.46
N THR A 303 24.48 -3.05 8.00
CA THR A 303 25.09 -4.32 8.44
C THR A 303 25.55 -4.31 9.92
N ARG A 304 25.75 -3.14 10.52
CA ARG A 304 26.18 -3.02 11.92
C ARG A 304 25.00 -3.02 12.90
N SER A 305 23.93 -2.32 12.54
CA SER A 305 22.78 -2.13 13.43
C SER A 305 21.58 -3.02 13.08
N GLY A 306 21.56 -3.63 11.89
CA GLY A 306 20.39 -4.35 11.37
C GLY A 306 19.23 -3.44 10.97
N HIS A 307 19.42 -2.12 10.98
CA HIS A 307 18.36 -1.17 10.68
C HIS A 307 18.04 -1.12 9.19
N VAL A 308 16.77 -1.23 8.85
CA VAL A 308 16.28 -1.04 7.48
C VAL A 308 16.37 0.45 7.11
N LYS A 309 17.14 0.78 6.06
CA LYS A 309 17.39 2.14 5.58
C LYS A 309 16.55 2.50 4.36
N ALA A 310 16.25 1.53 3.49
CA ALA A 310 15.33 1.71 2.37
C ALA A 310 14.52 0.43 2.16
N TYR A 311 13.27 0.60 1.70
CA TYR A 311 12.32 -0.50 1.51
C TYR A 311 11.40 -0.21 0.33
N VAL A 312 11.57 -0.93 -0.76
CA VAL A 312 10.75 -0.84 -1.97
C VAL A 312 10.07 -2.20 -2.18
N GLY A 313 8.81 -2.32 -1.78
CA GLY A 313 8.06 -3.56 -1.87
C GLY A 313 7.44 -3.84 -3.25
N GLY A 314 7.55 -2.93 -4.20
CA GLY A 314 7.03 -3.09 -5.55
C GLY A 314 7.18 -1.84 -6.39
N ILE A 315 6.62 -1.87 -7.61
CA ILE A 315 6.79 -0.82 -8.60
C ILE A 315 5.84 0.38 -8.44
N ASP A 316 4.66 0.14 -7.89
CA ASP A 316 3.66 1.17 -7.61
C ASP A 316 2.64 0.63 -6.60
N TYR A 317 2.58 1.22 -5.42
CA TYR A 317 1.71 0.74 -4.34
C TYR A 317 0.21 0.95 -4.62
N ARG A 318 -0.17 1.95 -5.42
CA ARG A 318 -1.58 2.23 -5.75
C ARG A 318 -2.19 1.11 -6.58
N ASN A 319 -1.42 0.61 -7.54
CA ASN A 319 -1.86 -0.42 -8.47
C ASN A 319 -1.51 -1.84 -8.01
N PHE A 320 -0.44 -2.00 -7.21
CA PHE A 320 0.13 -3.29 -6.86
C PHE A 320 0.43 -3.38 -5.36
N LYS A 321 -0.53 -3.93 -4.62
CA LYS A 321 -0.47 -3.99 -3.15
C LYS A 321 0.43 -5.10 -2.61
N PHE A 322 0.74 -6.11 -3.43
CA PHE A 322 1.56 -7.25 -3.01
C PHE A 322 3.00 -6.81 -2.76
N ASP A 323 3.47 -7.05 -1.53
CA ASP A 323 4.82 -6.68 -1.11
C ASP A 323 5.83 -7.77 -1.51
N MET A 324 6.70 -7.43 -2.46
CA MET A 324 7.71 -8.36 -2.97
C MET A 324 8.86 -8.60 -1.99
N VAL A 325 9.00 -7.77 -0.95
CA VAL A 325 10.02 -7.94 0.09
C VAL A 325 9.54 -8.89 1.18
N SER A 326 8.35 -8.66 1.75
CA SER A 326 7.84 -9.44 2.89
C SER A 326 7.06 -10.69 2.48
N ASP A 327 6.28 -10.62 1.38
CA ASP A 327 5.28 -11.64 1.05
C ASP A 327 5.71 -12.56 -0.09
N SER A 328 6.72 -12.14 -0.88
CA SER A 328 7.21 -12.91 -2.00
C SER A 328 8.04 -14.12 -1.55
N ARG A 329 7.72 -15.28 -2.09
CA ARG A 329 8.54 -16.49 -1.94
C ARG A 329 9.11 -16.87 -3.28
N ARG A 330 10.43 -16.97 -3.36
CA ARG A 330 11.17 -17.29 -4.58
C ARG A 330 12.18 -18.39 -4.29
N GLN A 331 12.53 -19.14 -5.32
CA GLN A 331 13.65 -20.08 -5.26
C GLN A 331 14.94 -19.29 -5.00
N VAL A 332 15.63 -19.62 -3.92
CA VAL A 332 16.82 -18.87 -3.48
C VAL A 332 18.00 -19.01 -4.44
N GLY A 333 18.14 -20.16 -5.12
CA GLY A 333 19.26 -20.42 -6.01
C GLY A 333 20.61 -20.18 -5.30
N SER A 334 21.55 -19.55 -5.99
CA SER A 334 22.88 -19.23 -5.44
C SER A 334 22.89 -18.21 -4.31
N THR A 335 21.80 -17.50 -4.03
CA THR A 335 21.74 -16.58 -2.89
C THR A 335 21.77 -17.30 -1.55
N ILE A 336 21.59 -18.62 -1.51
CA ILE A 336 21.77 -19.44 -0.29
C ILE A 336 23.25 -19.60 0.11
N LYS A 337 24.20 -19.44 -0.84
CA LYS A 337 25.62 -19.72 -0.60
C LYS A 337 26.23 -18.95 0.57
N PRO A 338 25.98 -17.65 0.79
CA PRO A 338 26.52 -16.96 1.96
C PRO A 338 26.10 -17.61 3.29
N TYR A 339 24.85 -18.05 3.40
CA TYR A 339 24.34 -18.74 4.59
C TYR A 339 24.99 -20.11 4.77
N LEU A 340 25.13 -20.88 3.67
CA LEU A 340 25.77 -22.17 3.70
C LEU A 340 27.24 -22.08 4.10
N TYR A 341 27.98 -21.10 3.54
CA TYR A 341 29.38 -20.92 3.93
C TYR A 341 29.54 -20.39 5.35
N THR A 342 28.63 -19.53 5.83
CA THR A 342 28.63 -19.11 7.23
C THR A 342 28.48 -20.31 8.16
N LEU A 343 27.49 -21.17 7.88
CA LEU A 343 27.28 -22.39 8.66
C LEU A 343 28.51 -23.32 8.61
N ALA A 344 29.13 -23.50 7.45
CA ALA A 344 30.35 -24.31 7.33
C ALA A 344 31.49 -23.76 8.21
N MET A 345 31.65 -22.42 8.25
CA MET A 345 32.66 -21.79 9.12
C MET A 345 32.32 -21.95 10.59
N GLU A 346 31.07 -21.87 11.00
CA GLU A 346 30.61 -22.16 12.37
C GLU A 346 30.87 -23.59 12.81
N GLU A 347 30.77 -24.53 11.86
CA GLU A 347 31.09 -25.95 12.04
C GLU A 347 32.60 -26.26 11.96
N GLY A 348 33.46 -25.21 11.86
CA GLY A 348 34.93 -25.33 11.92
C GLY A 348 35.63 -25.47 10.56
N TYR A 349 34.90 -25.33 9.44
CA TYR A 349 35.52 -25.28 8.12
C TYR A 349 36.19 -23.94 7.86
N SER A 350 37.27 -23.96 7.10
CA SER A 350 38.00 -22.77 6.65
C SER A 350 37.72 -22.47 5.20
N PRO A 351 37.83 -21.21 4.73
CA PRO A 351 37.76 -20.89 3.31
C PRO A 351 38.82 -21.59 2.43
N CYS A 352 39.85 -22.17 3.06
CA CYS A 352 40.91 -22.91 2.39
C CYS A 352 40.65 -24.42 2.32
N ASP A 353 39.59 -24.93 2.93
CA ASP A 353 39.25 -26.33 2.88
C ASP A 353 38.76 -26.73 1.49
N LEU A 354 39.23 -27.86 1.01
CA LEU A 354 38.91 -28.36 -0.32
C LEU A 354 37.81 -29.44 -0.23
N ALA A 355 36.87 -29.39 -1.15
CA ALA A 355 35.88 -30.43 -1.33
C ALA A 355 36.04 -31.07 -2.72
N PRO A 356 35.91 -32.42 -2.84
CA PRO A 356 35.99 -33.08 -4.12
C PRO A 356 34.93 -32.55 -5.11
N ASN A 357 35.35 -32.21 -6.34
CA ASN A 357 34.43 -31.80 -7.40
C ASN A 357 33.86 -33.04 -8.11
N VAL A 358 33.16 -33.87 -7.34
CA VAL A 358 32.47 -35.08 -7.83
C VAL A 358 30.97 -34.88 -7.76
N GLN A 359 30.24 -35.51 -8.65
CA GLN A 359 28.77 -35.47 -8.63
C GLN A 359 28.24 -36.36 -7.51
N PRO A 360 27.66 -35.80 -6.44
CA PRO A 360 27.05 -36.63 -5.41
C PRO A 360 25.73 -37.23 -5.92
N ASN A 361 25.45 -38.45 -5.47
CA ASN A 361 24.15 -39.10 -5.65
C ASN A 361 23.48 -39.14 -4.27
N ILE A 362 22.46 -38.32 -4.09
CA ILE A 362 21.74 -38.22 -2.81
C ILE A 362 20.39 -38.94 -2.98
N PHE A 363 20.23 -40.02 -2.21
CA PHE A 363 18.97 -40.77 -2.19
C PHE A 363 17.97 -40.06 -1.25
N ASP A 364 16.86 -39.60 -1.86
CA ASP A 364 15.73 -39.06 -1.08
C ASP A 364 14.86 -40.23 -0.58
N ARG A 365 14.88 -40.44 0.73
CA ARG A 365 14.08 -41.49 1.39
C ARG A 365 12.59 -41.23 1.36
N ALA A 366 12.15 -39.97 1.20
CA ALA A 366 10.73 -39.60 1.21
C ALA A 366 10.09 -39.86 -0.16
N THR A 367 10.81 -39.59 -1.26
CA THR A 367 10.32 -39.76 -2.64
C THR A 367 10.77 -41.04 -3.29
N GLY A 368 11.86 -41.69 -2.77
CA GLY A 368 12.49 -42.83 -3.38
C GLY A 368 13.38 -42.52 -4.59
N GLU A 369 13.59 -41.22 -4.87
CA GLU A 369 14.34 -40.72 -6.01
C GLU A 369 15.82 -40.49 -5.67
N VAL A 370 16.70 -40.60 -6.69
CA VAL A 370 18.10 -40.22 -6.57
C VAL A 370 18.30 -38.81 -7.14
N TRP A 371 18.61 -37.86 -6.30
CA TRP A 371 18.98 -36.51 -6.73
C TRP A 371 20.49 -36.43 -6.98
N SER A 372 20.86 -36.04 -8.20
CA SER A 372 22.24 -35.94 -8.65
C SER A 372 22.53 -34.55 -9.20
N PRO A 373 22.86 -33.57 -8.34
CA PRO A 373 23.15 -32.20 -8.77
C PRO A 373 24.38 -32.16 -9.67
N ARG A 374 24.35 -31.24 -10.65
CA ARG A 374 25.44 -31.02 -11.60
C ARG A 374 25.95 -29.59 -11.50
N ASN A 375 27.25 -29.38 -11.76
CA ASN A 375 27.80 -28.07 -11.96
C ASN A 375 27.28 -27.44 -13.26
N SER A 376 27.13 -26.12 -13.30
CA SER A 376 26.66 -25.40 -14.49
C SER A 376 27.57 -25.55 -15.71
N THR A 377 28.85 -25.80 -15.48
CA THR A 377 29.86 -26.03 -16.53
C THR A 377 29.93 -27.49 -17.00
N ASN A 378 29.25 -28.43 -16.33
CA ASN A 378 29.40 -29.88 -16.56
C ASN A 378 30.86 -30.43 -16.37
N GLU A 379 31.75 -29.61 -15.86
CA GLU A 379 33.12 -30.01 -15.58
C GLU A 379 33.15 -30.90 -14.33
N ARG A 380 33.82 -32.05 -14.44
CA ARG A 380 34.11 -32.99 -13.35
C ARG A 380 35.63 -33.08 -13.28
N THR A 381 36.23 -32.39 -12.38
CA THR A 381 37.70 -32.43 -12.23
C THR A 381 38.17 -33.54 -11.32
N GLY A 382 37.26 -34.16 -10.56
CA GLY A 382 37.60 -35.30 -9.70
C GLY A 382 38.45 -34.98 -8.47
N GLU A 383 38.97 -33.72 -8.40
CA GLU A 383 39.85 -33.26 -7.33
C GLU A 383 39.37 -31.89 -6.78
#